data_2f36bd33cf777894ac62bc9c250944f7
#
_entry.id   2f36bd33cf777894ac62bc9c250944f7
#
_cell.length_a   1.000
_cell.length_b   1.000
_cell.length_c   1.000
_cell.angle_alpha   90.00
_cell.angle_beta   90.00
_cell.angle_gamma   90.00
#
_symmetry.space_group_name_H-M   'P 1'
#
loop_
_entity.id
_entity.type
_entity.pdbx_description
1 polymer ?
#
loop_
_entity_poly.entity_id
_entity_poly.type
_entity_poly.pdbx_seq_one_letter_code
_entity_poly.pdbx_strand_id
1 'polypeptide(L)'
;MRFLQFVAMVLTGLALVPFGAHLFALPNKIHLSESDYLIAQNIYRGWALLGIVLIGAALANFALTILVRGQRVPFVFNLVSLLCLLATLAIFFAFTFPANQATNNWTEMPANWQQLRWQWEISHATNAVIIFVAFCSLTVSLLLTQE
;
A
#
# COMPACT_ATOMS: atom_id res chain seq x y z
N MET A 1 1.08 -20.12 15.96
CA MET A 1 1.05 -18.66 15.88
C MET A 1 2.26 -18.08 15.11
N ARG A 2 3.51 -18.49 15.38
CA ARG A 2 4.75 -17.96 14.75
C ARG A 2 4.74 -17.94 13.21
N PHE A 3 4.24 -18.98 12.56
CA PHE A 3 4.16 -19.02 11.10
C PHE A 3 3.26 -17.90 10.53
N LEU A 4 2.09 -17.66 11.14
CA LEU A 4 1.21 -16.57 10.70
C LEU A 4 1.82 -15.19 10.96
N GLN A 5 2.53 -15.02 12.09
CA GLN A 5 3.29 -13.81 12.40
C GLN A 5 4.35 -13.53 11.33
N PHE A 6 5.11 -14.55 10.96
CA PHE A 6 6.09 -14.45 9.86
C PHE A 6 5.43 -14.07 8.53
N VAL A 7 4.34 -14.74 8.15
CA VAL A 7 3.60 -14.45 6.91
C VAL A 7 3.06 -13.02 6.91
N ALA A 8 2.44 -12.57 8.00
CA ALA A 8 1.93 -11.21 8.11
C ALA A 8 3.04 -10.16 7.98
N MET A 9 4.19 -10.38 8.64
CA MET A 9 5.36 -9.50 8.58
C MET A 9 5.90 -9.41 7.14
N VAL A 10 6.13 -10.56 6.50
CA VAL A 10 6.67 -10.63 5.14
C VAL A 10 5.73 -9.96 4.14
N LEU A 11 4.43 -10.27 4.19
CA LEU A 11 3.45 -9.68 3.27
C LEU A 11 3.29 -8.18 3.48
N THR A 12 3.28 -7.70 4.73
CA THR A 12 3.18 -6.27 5.03
C THR A 12 4.44 -5.53 4.57
N GLY A 13 5.63 -6.11 4.76
CA GLY A 13 6.89 -5.56 4.25
C GLY A 13 6.95 -5.54 2.73
N LEU A 14 6.51 -6.61 2.06
CA LEU A 14 6.43 -6.68 0.59
C LEU A 14 5.41 -5.67 0.03
N ALA A 15 4.28 -5.46 0.72
CA ALA A 15 3.30 -4.45 0.31
C ALA A 15 3.88 -3.03 0.34
N LEU A 16 4.84 -2.74 1.21
CA LEU A 16 5.51 -1.43 1.28
C LEU A 16 6.36 -1.14 0.03
N VAL A 17 6.89 -2.17 -0.64
CA VAL A 17 7.83 -1.99 -1.77
C VAL A 17 7.23 -1.15 -2.91
N PRO A 18 6.08 -1.51 -3.53
CA PRO A 18 5.52 -0.74 -4.64
C PRO A 18 5.17 0.69 -4.24
N PHE A 19 4.53 0.89 -3.09
CA PHE A 19 4.15 2.23 -2.64
C PHE A 19 5.37 3.08 -2.26
N GLY A 20 6.37 2.48 -1.62
CA GLY A 20 7.65 3.14 -1.33
C GLY A 20 8.39 3.56 -2.60
N ALA A 21 8.40 2.73 -3.63
CA ALA A 21 8.98 3.07 -4.93
C ALA A 21 8.31 4.31 -5.53
N HIS A 22 6.98 4.41 -5.46
CA HIS A 22 6.23 5.59 -5.93
C HIS A 22 6.55 6.84 -5.10
N LEU A 23 6.60 6.71 -3.77
CA LEU A 23 6.92 7.82 -2.87
C LEU A 23 8.31 8.41 -3.19
N PHE A 24 9.32 7.56 -3.33
CA PHE A 24 10.70 8.03 -3.60
C PHE A 24 10.90 8.52 -5.04
N ALA A 25 10.11 8.03 -6.00
CA ALA A 25 10.15 8.51 -7.37
C ALA A 25 9.34 9.81 -7.57
N LEU A 26 8.41 10.15 -6.68
CA LEU A 26 7.49 11.29 -6.79
C LEU A 26 8.19 12.62 -7.14
N PRO A 27 9.26 13.05 -6.43
CA PRO A 27 9.89 14.34 -6.73
C PRO A 27 10.42 14.45 -8.16
N ASN A 28 10.86 13.32 -8.72
CA ASN A 28 11.42 13.27 -10.07
C ASN A 28 10.32 13.11 -11.14
N LYS A 29 9.20 12.49 -10.82
CA LYS A 29 8.12 12.20 -11.78
C LYS A 29 7.08 13.31 -11.92
N ILE A 30 6.84 14.05 -10.85
CA ILE A 30 5.70 14.98 -10.78
C ILE A 30 5.80 16.15 -11.78
N HIS A 31 7.01 16.44 -12.26
CA HIS A 31 7.28 17.54 -13.19
C HIS A 31 7.65 17.07 -14.59
N LEU A 32 7.58 15.78 -14.90
CA LEU A 32 7.88 15.25 -16.23
C LEU A 32 6.90 15.79 -17.29
N SER A 33 7.37 15.91 -18.52
CA SER A 33 6.52 16.14 -19.68
C SER A 33 5.53 14.99 -19.86
N GLU A 34 4.48 15.18 -20.66
CA GLU A 34 3.51 14.13 -20.96
C GLU A 34 4.17 12.86 -21.51
N SER A 35 5.04 13.03 -22.52
CA SER A 35 5.76 11.92 -23.16
C SER A 35 6.68 11.17 -22.19
N ASP A 36 7.42 11.91 -21.38
CA ASP A 36 8.37 11.31 -20.43
C ASP A 36 7.64 10.59 -19.30
N TYR A 37 6.49 11.16 -18.87
CA TYR A 37 5.67 10.52 -17.85
C TYR A 37 5.07 9.20 -18.34
N LEU A 38 4.59 9.13 -19.59
CA LEU A 38 4.12 7.88 -20.19
C LEU A 38 5.22 6.81 -20.23
N ILE A 39 6.44 7.21 -20.61
CA ILE A 39 7.59 6.30 -20.64
C ILE A 39 7.90 5.81 -19.22
N ALA A 40 7.90 6.70 -18.23
CA ALA A 40 8.16 6.35 -16.83
C ALA A 40 7.09 5.38 -16.28
N GLN A 41 5.83 5.55 -16.66
CA GLN A 41 4.73 4.68 -16.22
C GLN A 41 4.83 3.25 -16.77
N ASN A 42 5.50 3.04 -17.91
CA ASN A 42 5.72 1.68 -18.44
C ASN A 42 6.52 0.77 -17.48
N ILE A 43 7.34 1.34 -16.59
CA ILE A 43 8.11 0.59 -15.57
C ILE A 43 7.16 -0.15 -14.61
N TYR A 44 5.98 0.41 -14.37
CA TYR A 44 5.00 -0.14 -13.41
C TYR A 44 3.98 -1.09 -14.05
N ARG A 45 4.18 -1.44 -15.35
CA ARG A 45 3.29 -2.40 -16.02
C ARG A 45 3.30 -3.74 -15.30
N GLY A 46 2.12 -4.23 -14.93
CA GLY A 46 1.95 -5.49 -14.19
C GLY A 46 2.04 -5.36 -12.66
N TRP A 47 2.42 -4.20 -12.11
CA TRP A 47 2.51 -4.04 -10.66
C TRP A 47 1.15 -4.09 -9.94
N ALA A 48 0.04 -3.98 -10.66
CA ALA A 48 -1.30 -4.23 -10.11
C ALA A 48 -1.43 -5.63 -9.47
N LEU A 49 -0.64 -6.62 -9.93
CA LEU A 49 -0.59 -7.95 -9.31
C LEU A 49 -0.08 -7.93 -7.86
N LEU A 50 0.71 -6.92 -7.49
CA LEU A 50 1.14 -6.72 -6.09
C LEU A 50 -0.02 -6.36 -5.15
N GLY A 51 -1.19 -6.00 -5.69
CA GLY A 51 -2.43 -5.90 -4.91
C GLY A 51 -2.81 -7.20 -4.20
N ILE A 52 -2.44 -8.37 -4.76
CA ILE A 52 -2.65 -9.67 -4.11
C ILE A 52 -1.85 -9.74 -2.80
N VAL A 53 -0.63 -9.19 -2.78
CA VAL A 53 0.23 -9.14 -1.58
C VAL A 53 -0.42 -8.27 -0.51
N LEU A 54 -0.97 -7.10 -0.88
CA LEU A 54 -1.66 -6.21 0.06
C LEU A 54 -2.91 -6.88 0.66
N ILE A 55 -3.70 -7.57 -0.16
CA ILE A 55 -4.88 -8.31 0.32
C ILE A 55 -4.43 -9.44 1.26
N GLY A 56 -3.40 -10.20 0.88
CA GLY A 56 -2.83 -11.24 1.74
C GLY A 56 -2.32 -10.70 3.08
N ALA A 57 -1.66 -9.51 3.07
CA ALA A 57 -1.24 -8.83 4.29
C ALA A 57 -2.44 -8.46 5.18
N ALA A 58 -3.52 -7.91 4.60
CA ALA A 58 -4.72 -7.57 5.34
C ALA A 58 -5.39 -8.81 5.97
N LEU A 59 -5.49 -9.91 5.23
CA LEU A 59 -6.05 -11.17 5.73
C LEU A 59 -5.20 -11.76 6.86
N ALA A 60 -3.88 -11.76 6.71
CA ALA A 60 -2.97 -12.26 7.75
C ALA A 60 -3.03 -11.40 9.02
N ASN A 61 -3.06 -10.06 8.88
CA ASN A 61 -3.24 -9.15 10.01
C ASN A 61 -4.62 -9.30 10.66
N PHE A 62 -5.68 -9.53 9.89
CA PHE A 62 -7.01 -9.82 10.43
C PHE A 62 -7.01 -11.08 11.29
N ALA A 63 -6.44 -12.18 10.78
CA ALA A 63 -6.32 -13.42 11.53
C ALA A 63 -5.50 -13.24 12.83
N LEU A 64 -4.37 -12.51 12.77
CA LEU A 64 -3.58 -12.19 13.94
C LEU A 64 -4.37 -11.36 14.96
N THR A 65 -5.14 -10.36 14.53
CA THR A 65 -5.98 -9.54 15.42
C THR A 65 -6.90 -10.42 16.26
N ILE A 66 -7.50 -11.44 15.63
CA ILE A 66 -8.38 -12.39 16.34
C ILE A 66 -7.58 -13.23 17.35
N LEU A 67 -6.39 -13.71 16.97
CA LEU A 67 -5.57 -14.58 17.81
C LEU A 67 -4.99 -13.84 19.04
N VAL A 68 -4.62 -12.56 18.89
CA VAL A 68 -4.01 -11.78 19.98
C VAL A 68 -5.03 -10.99 20.79
N ARG A 69 -6.35 -11.16 20.57
CA ARG A 69 -7.41 -10.37 21.23
C ARG A 69 -7.41 -10.42 22.75
N GLY A 70 -6.84 -11.48 23.33
CA GLY A 70 -6.69 -11.64 24.78
C GLY A 70 -5.51 -10.85 25.36
N GLN A 71 -4.64 -10.29 24.54
CA GLN A 71 -3.44 -9.55 24.92
C GLN A 71 -3.61 -8.07 24.52
N ARG A 72 -4.00 -7.22 25.47
CA ARG A 72 -4.43 -5.83 25.17
C ARG A 72 -3.47 -5.05 24.29
N VAL A 73 -2.17 -5.06 24.60
CA VAL A 73 -1.18 -4.25 23.86
C VAL A 73 -0.92 -4.82 22.45
N PRO A 74 -0.60 -6.12 22.28
CA PRO A 74 -0.49 -6.72 20.95
C PRO A 74 -1.73 -6.53 20.09
N PHE A 75 -2.93 -6.70 20.67
CA PHE A 75 -4.19 -6.49 19.98
C PHE A 75 -4.34 -5.08 19.42
N VAL A 76 -4.10 -4.05 20.23
CA VAL A 76 -4.24 -2.65 19.80
C VAL A 76 -3.29 -2.34 18.64
N PHE A 77 -2.02 -2.72 18.74
CA PHE A 77 -1.04 -2.46 17.69
C PHE A 77 -1.34 -3.26 16.41
N ASN A 78 -1.77 -4.52 16.53
CA ASN A 78 -2.15 -5.29 15.35
C ASN A 78 -3.43 -4.77 14.70
N LEU A 79 -4.40 -4.30 15.49
CA LEU A 79 -5.60 -3.64 14.98
C LEU A 79 -5.26 -2.35 14.22
N VAL A 80 -4.33 -1.53 14.73
CA VAL A 80 -3.84 -0.34 14.01
C VAL A 80 -3.22 -0.74 12.68
N SER A 81 -2.38 -1.79 12.67
CA SER A 81 -1.81 -2.31 11.42
C SER A 81 -2.90 -2.71 10.41
N LEU A 82 -3.89 -3.48 10.86
CA LEU A 82 -5.01 -3.90 10.02
C LEU A 82 -5.78 -2.70 9.46
N LEU A 83 -6.13 -1.73 10.31
CA LEU A 83 -6.87 -0.53 9.90
C LEU A 83 -6.08 0.29 8.86
N CYS A 84 -4.77 0.41 9.01
CA CYS A 84 -3.90 1.05 8.03
C CYS A 84 -3.93 0.31 6.67
N LEU A 85 -3.87 -1.02 6.66
CA LEU A 85 -3.95 -1.80 5.42
C LEU A 85 -5.32 -1.65 4.74
N LEU A 86 -6.41 -1.62 5.52
CA LEU A 86 -7.75 -1.37 4.99
C LEU A 86 -7.91 0.06 4.45
N ALA A 87 -7.32 1.06 5.14
CA ALA A 87 -7.30 2.44 4.66
C ALA A 87 -6.52 2.56 3.34
N THR A 88 -5.41 1.83 3.18
CA THR A 88 -4.66 1.76 1.93
C THR A 88 -5.53 1.24 0.77
N LEU A 89 -6.31 0.18 1.00
CA LEU A 89 -7.25 -0.33 0.01
C LEU A 89 -8.34 0.69 -0.32
N ALA A 90 -8.89 1.37 0.69
CA ALA A 90 -9.90 2.40 0.48
C ALA A 90 -9.37 3.57 -0.37
N ILE A 91 -8.15 4.06 -0.08
CA ILE A 91 -7.49 5.11 -0.86
C ILE A 91 -7.22 4.63 -2.30
N PHE A 92 -6.77 3.38 -2.47
CA PHE A 92 -6.56 2.81 -3.79
C PHE A 92 -7.84 2.85 -4.64
N PHE A 93 -8.95 2.37 -4.11
CA PHE A 93 -10.22 2.33 -4.85
C PHE A 93 -10.85 3.70 -5.04
N ALA A 94 -10.63 4.64 -4.10
CA ALA A 94 -11.19 6.00 -4.20
C ALA A 94 -10.40 6.90 -5.16
N PHE A 95 -9.08 6.73 -5.28
CA PHE A 95 -8.22 7.68 -6.00
C PHE A 95 -7.35 7.03 -7.07
N THR A 96 -6.61 5.96 -6.74
CA THR A 96 -5.67 5.34 -7.67
C THR A 96 -6.39 4.64 -8.81
N PHE A 97 -7.38 3.81 -8.48
CA PHE A 97 -8.11 3.00 -9.44
C PHE A 97 -8.89 3.84 -10.47
N PRO A 98 -9.62 4.91 -10.10
CA PRO A 98 -10.28 5.79 -11.07
C PRO A 98 -9.28 6.49 -12.01
N ALA A 99 -8.12 6.89 -11.54
CA ALA A 99 -7.08 7.46 -12.40
C ALA A 99 -6.54 6.43 -13.41
N ASN A 100 -6.33 5.18 -12.97
CA ASN A 100 -5.96 4.08 -13.87
C ASN A 100 -7.03 3.81 -14.93
N GLN A 101 -8.31 3.84 -14.56
CA GLN A 101 -9.41 3.66 -15.52
C GLN A 101 -9.45 4.81 -16.55
N ALA A 102 -9.37 6.06 -16.09
CA ALA A 102 -9.44 7.25 -16.94
C ALA A 102 -8.28 7.37 -17.93
N THR A 103 -7.13 6.76 -17.62
CA THR A 103 -5.91 6.78 -18.45
C THR A 103 -5.65 5.45 -19.18
N ASN A 104 -6.59 4.51 -19.11
CA ASN A 104 -6.40 3.14 -19.59
C ASN A 104 -5.07 2.54 -19.07
N ASN A 105 -4.85 2.61 -17.76
CA ASN A 105 -3.58 2.24 -17.10
C ASN A 105 -2.35 2.97 -17.66
N TRP A 106 -2.48 4.28 -17.87
CA TRP A 106 -1.42 5.17 -18.36
C TRP A 106 -0.92 4.82 -19.76
N THR A 107 -1.81 4.31 -20.62
CA THR A 107 -1.57 4.15 -22.06
C THR A 107 -2.21 5.26 -22.88
N GLU A 108 -3.13 6.01 -22.28
CA GLU A 108 -3.83 7.14 -22.89
C GLU A 108 -3.73 8.37 -21.98
N MET A 109 -3.62 9.55 -22.61
CA MET A 109 -3.55 10.83 -21.90
C MET A 109 -4.77 11.70 -22.20
N PRO A 110 -5.78 11.71 -21.33
CA PRO A 110 -6.92 12.62 -21.47
C PRO A 110 -6.49 14.06 -21.19
N ALA A 111 -7.31 15.05 -21.62
CA ALA A 111 -6.99 16.46 -21.46
C ALA A 111 -6.68 16.91 -20.01
N ASN A 112 -7.23 16.20 -19.02
CA ASN A 112 -6.99 16.44 -17.60
C ASN A 112 -5.92 15.53 -16.98
N TRP A 113 -5.01 14.96 -17.78
CA TRP A 113 -4.00 13.98 -17.34
C TRP A 113 -3.13 14.49 -16.18
N GLN A 114 -2.82 15.77 -16.13
CA GLN A 114 -2.02 16.37 -15.05
C GLN A 114 -2.71 16.27 -13.69
N GLN A 115 -4.04 16.48 -13.66
CA GLN A 115 -4.84 16.29 -12.45
C GLN A 115 -4.87 14.81 -12.03
N LEU A 116 -5.07 13.91 -13.00
CA LEU A 116 -5.06 12.47 -12.75
C LEU A 116 -3.69 11.98 -12.26
N ARG A 117 -2.60 12.50 -12.85
CA ARG A 117 -1.23 12.26 -12.35
C ARG A 117 -1.09 12.68 -10.90
N TRP A 118 -1.47 13.90 -10.56
CA TRP A 118 -1.38 14.39 -9.18
C TRP A 118 -2.18 13.50 -8.22
N GLN A 119 -3.41 13.19 -8.55
CA GLN A 119 -4.26 12.30 -7.76
C GLN A 119 -3.61 10.92 -7.56
N TRP A 120 -3.07 10.33 -8.61
CA TRP A 120 -2.46 9.01 -8.60
C TRP A 120 -1.16 9.00 -7.80
N GLU A 121 -0.26 9.94 -8.03
CA GLU A 121 1.03 10.02 -7.35
C GLU A 121 0.84 10.29 -5.84
N ILE A 122 -0.02 11.23 -5.47
CA ILE A 122 -0.27 11.55 -4.05
C ILE A 122 -0.97 10.40 -3.35
N SER A 123 -1.90 9.70 -3.99
CA SER A 123 -2.54 8.53 -3.38
C SER A 123 -1.53 7.41 -3.09
N HIS A 124 -0.58 7.15 -3.99
CA HIS A 124 0.49 6.19 -3.75
C HIS A 124 1.46 6.65 -2.65
N ALA A 125 1.85 7.91 -2.64
CA ALA A 125 2.73 8.46 -1.60
C ALA A 125 2.07 8.40 -0.21
N THR A 126 0.78 8.73 -0.12
CA THR A 126 0.00 8.61 1.11
C THR A 126 -0.06 7.16 1.58
N ASN A 127 -0.34 6.23 0.67
CA ASN A 127 -0.37 4.81 0.97
C ASN A 127 0.98 4.28 1.45
N ALA A 128 2.10 4.77 0.92
CA ALA A 128 3.44 4.41 1.41
C ALA A 128 3.62 4.73 2.89
N VAL A 129 3.21 5.93 3.31
CA VAL A 129 3.29 6.35 4.72
C VAL A 129 2.37 5.49 5.59
N ILE A 130 1.13 5.25 5.15
CA ILE A 130 0.15 4.44 5.91
C ILE A 130 0.64 3.00 6.06
N ILE A 131 1.17 2.36 5.01
CA ILE A 131 1.71 0.99 5.10
C ILE A 131 2.96 0.95 5.97
N PHE A 132 3.80 1.99 5.95
CA PHE A 132 4.94 2.06 6.87
C PHE A 132 4.47 2.09 8.33
N VAL A 133 3.43 2.86 8.66
CA VAL A 133 2.80 2.84 9.98
C VAL A 133 2.24 1.46 10.32
N ALA A 134 1.57 0.80 9.34
CA ALA A 134 1.09 -0.58 9.51
C ALA A 134 2.22 -1.54 9.86
N PHE A 135 3.33 -1.47 9.12
CA PHE A 135 4.51 -2.32 9.33
C PHE A 135 5.13 -2.10 10.71
N CYS A 136 5.32 -0.84 11.13
CA CYS A 136 5.84 -0.51 12.46
C CYS A 136 4.89 -1.01 13.57
N SER A 137 3.58 -0.79 13.43
CA SER A 137 2.59 -1.25 14.39
C SER A 137 2.55 -2.78 14.49
N LEU A 138 2.56 -3.48 13.35
CA LEU A 138 2.65 -4.95 13.36
C LEU A 138 3.92 -5.41 14.07
N THR A 139 5.07 -4.81 13.77
CA THR A 139 6.35 -5.15 14.41
C THR A 139 6.25 -5.03 15.94
N VAL A 140 5.71 -3.92 16.45
CA VAL A 140 5.50 -3.73 17.89
C VAL A 140 4.57 -4.80 18.46
N SER A 141 3.46 -5.08 17.77
CA SER A 141 2.53 -6.16 18.17
C SER A 141 3.26 -7.50 18.34
N LEU A 142 4.07 -7.88 17.34
CA LEU A 142 4.77 -9.16 17.35
C LEU A 142 5.84 -9.26 18.45
N LEU A 143 6.58 -8.18 18.70
CA LEU A 143 7.59 -8.11 19.76
C LEU A 143 6.99 -8.23 21.17
N LEU A 144 5.75 -7.80 21.35
CA LEU A 144 5.07 -7.80 22.65
C LEU A 144 4.09 -8.97 22.83
N THR A 145 3.90 -9.80 21.80
CA THR A 145 3.03 -10.99 21.89
C THR A 145 3.69 -12.04 22.77
N GLN A 146 2.98 -12.45 23.82
CA GLN A 146 3.35 -13.57 24.71
C GLN A 146 2.78 -14.88 24.15
N GLU A 147 3.57 -15.92 24.18
CA GLU A 147 3.15 -17.29 23.80
C GLU A 147 2.59 -18.06 25.00
#